data_b79ca07da87ec3c52cd3ef22b538921b
#
_entry.id   b79ca07da87ec3c52cd3ef22b538921b
#
_cell.length_a   1.000
_cell.length_b   1.000
_cell.length_c   1.000
_cell.angle_alpha   90.00
_cell.angle_beta   90.00
_cell.angle_gamma   90.00
#
_symmetry.space_group_name_H-M   'P 1'
#
loop_
_entity.id
_entity.type
_entity.pdbx_description
1 polymer ?
#
loop_
_entity_poly.entity_id
_entity_poly.type
_entity_poly.pdbx_seq_one_letter_code
_entity_poly.pdbx_strand_id
1 'polypeptide(L)'
;FLFGVQPAQIEVVIHPQSIIHSMVQYRDHSIVAQLGTADMRVPIAYGLSWPARIASNAQKLDFEQLAALTFESFRAPAHQARFPGLRLSWEVLAAPAGTPAILNAANEVAVEAFLARRIRFDQIHAVNAGTLERLEAGDARTLDDLIALDAQARLVAAGFVRTWERG
;
A
#
# COMPACT_ATOMS: atom_id res chain seq x y z
N PHE A 1 2.43 4.68 12.56
CA PHE A 1 3.22 4.00 13.58
C PHE A 1 4.64 4.59 13.68
N LEU A 2 5.46 4.53 12.62
CA LEU A 2 6.86 4.96 12.65
C LEU A 2 7.05 6.44 13.01
N PHE A 3 6.15 7.30 12.60
CA PHE A 3 6.24 8.75 12.82
C PHE A 3 5.29 9.26 13.92
N GLY A 4 4.48 8.40 14.53
CA GLY A 4 3.51 8.79 15.55
C GLY A 4 2.39 9.71 15.04
N VAL A 5 2.20 9.81 13.72
CA VAL A 5 1.13 10.64 13.14
C VAL A 5 -0.22 9.95 13.21
N GLN A 6 -1.28 10.74 13.33
CA GLN A 6 -2.64 10.25 13.29
C GLN A 6 -3.11 10.02 11.84
N PRO A 7 -4.04 9.10 11.58
CA PRO A 7 -4.57 8.86 10.23
C PRO A 7 -5.08 10.12 9.53
N ALA A 8 -5.68 11.05 10.27
CA ALA A 8 -6.16 12.33 9.74
C ALA A 8 -5.04 13.28 9.25
N GLN A 9 -3.79 12.99 9.61
CA GLN A 9 -2.61 13.76 9.17
C GLN A 9 -1.97 13.17 7.91
N ILE A 10 -2.52 12.08 7.39
CA ILE A 10 -2.01 11.40 6.20
C ILE A 10 -2.91 11.75 5.02
N GLU A 11 -2.32 12.34 4.00
CA GLU A 11 -2.98 12.58 2.72
C GLU A 11 -2.36 11.68 1.65
N VAL A 12 -3.20 11.21 0.73
CA VAL A 12 -2.77 10.42 -0.43
C VAL A 12 -3.10 11.16 -1.70
N VAL A 13 -2.12 11.35 -2.54
CA VAL A 13 -2.28 11.88 -3.89
C VAL A 13 -1.80 10.85 -4.90
N ILE A 14 -2.47 10.77 -6.03
CA ILE A 14 -2.06 9.90 -7.12
C ILE A 14 -1.16 10.72 -8.04
N HIS A 15 0.05 10.22 -8.26
CA HIS A 15 1.04 10.88 -9.10
C HIS A 15 1.55 9.91 -10.16
N PRO A 16 0.96 9.91 -11.39
CA PRO A 16 1.22 8.90 -12.41
C PRO A 16 2.69 8.80 -12.84
N GLN A 17 3.42 9.93 -12.85
CA GLN A 17 4.82 9.96 -13.25
C GLN A 17 5.78 9.36 -12.21
N SER A 18 5.32 9.18 -10.97
CA SER A 18 6.12 8.59 -9.87
C SER A 18 7.49 9.24 -9.66
N ILE A 19 7.57 10.57 -9.84
CA ILE A 19 8.78 11.37 -9.59
C ILE A 19 8.79 11.89 -8.17
N ILE A 20 7.64 12.33 -7.65
CA ILE A 20 7.48 12.72 -6.24
C ILE A 20 7.03 11.48 -5.47
N HIS A 21 7.83 11.07 -4.48
CA HIS A 21 7.57 9.87 -3.69
C HIS A 21 6.96 10.16 -2.32
N SER A 22 7.28 11.32 -1.75
CA SER A 22 6.72 11.75 -0.46
C SER A 22 6.76 13.27 -0.34
N MET A 23 5.84 13.81 0.47
CA MET A 23 5.77 15.22 0.82
C MET A 23 5.46 15.36 2.31
N VAL A 24 6.03 16.36 2.96
CA VAL A 24 5.70 16.74 4.33
C VAL A 24 5.29 18.20 4.33
N GLN A 25 4.07 18.48 4.78
CA GLN A 25 3.59 19.84 5.02
C GLN A 25 3.82 20.20 6.49
N TYR A 26 4.51 21.29 6.73
CA TYR A 26 4.78 21.81 8.06
C TYR A 26 3.67 22.73 8.56
N ARG A 27 3.75 23.14 9.85
CA ARG A 27 2.75 24.01 10.49
C ARG A 27 2.66 25.42 9.88
N ASP A 28 3.75 25.87 9.27
CA ASP A 28 3.82 27.14 8.52
C ASP A 28 3.31 27.04 7.08
N HIS A 29 2.73 25.88 6.72
CA HIS A 29 2.25 25.52 5.40
C HIS A 29 3.34 25.35 4.32
N SER A 30 4.61 25.45 4.67
CA SER A 30 5.69 25.07 3.75
C SER A 30 5.66 23.56 3.48
N ILE A 31 6.08 23.15 2.27
CA ILE A 31 6.12 21.76 1.87
C ILE A 31 7.54 21.38 1.47
N VAL A 32 8.01 20.28 2.03
CA VAL A 32 9.25 19.61 1.59
C VAL A 32 8.88 18.32 0.89
N ALA A 33 9.40 18.13 -0.31
CA ALA A 33 9.13 16.96 -1.13
C ALA A 33 10.43 16.19 -1.44
N GLN A 34 10.34 14.87 -1.46
CA GLN A 34 11.41 13.99 -1.95
C GLN A 34 11.08 13.61 -3.39
N LEU A 35 11.99 13.96 -4.30
CA LEU A 35 11.87 13.70 -5.73
C LEU A 35 13.03 12.82 -6.21
N GLY A 36 12.78 12.03 -7.24
CA GLY A 36 13.78 11.21 -7.91
C GLY A 36 13.16 10.33 -8.98
N THR A 37 13.99 9.70 -9.78
CA THR A 37 13.52 8.62 -10.66
C THR A 37 13.03 7.44 -9.84
N ALA A 38 12.04 6.70 -10.35
CA ALA A 38 11.50 5.51 -9.69
C ALA A 38 12.51 4.34 -9.79
N ASP A 39 13.59 4.42 -9.01
CA ASP A 39 14.71 3.49 -9.02
C ASP A 39 15.13 3.12 -7.59
N MET A 40 14.96 1.87 -7.22
CA MET A 40 15.30 1.37 -5.88
C MET A 40 16.79 1.45 -5.53
N ARG A 41 17.66 1.60 -6.51
CA ARG A 41 19.09 1.83 -6.26
C ARG A 41 19.34 3.10 -5.45
N VAL A 42 18.48 4.11 -5.59
CA VAL A 42 18.62 5.37 -4.84
C VAL A 42 18.44 5.17 -3.33
N PRO A 43 17.30 4.67 -2.83
CA PRO A 43 17.11 4.47 -1.40
C PRO A 43 18.04 3.38 -0.82
N ILE A 44 18.39 2.36 -1.60
CA ILE A 44 19.34 1.33 -1.17
C ILE A 44 20.74 1.94 -0.97
N ALA A 45 21.24 2.70 -1.95
CA ALA A 45 22.54 3.37 -1.83
C ALA A 45 22.57 4.33 -0.63
N TYR A 46 21.49 5.07 -0.41
CA TYR A 46 21.37 5.97 0.75
C TYR A 46 21.37 5.22 2.08
N GLY A 47 20.60 4.14 2.19
CA GLY A 47 20.57 3.33 3.40
C GLY A 47 21.92 2.70 3.74
N LEU A 48 22.68 2.28 2.73
CA LEU A 48 23.99 1.67 2.91
C LEU A 48 25.09 2.70 3.25
N SER A 49 24.92 3.95 2.86
CA SER A 49 25.95 4.99 3.00
C SER A 49 25.66 6.04 4.07
N TRP A 50 24.52 5.93 4.75
CA TRP A 50 24.11 6.91 5.75
C TRP A 50 25.25 7.29 6.71
N PRO A 51 25.48 8.59 7.02
CA PRO A 51 24.74 9.78 6.56
C PRO A 51 25.26 10.35 5.21
N ALA A 52 26.25 9.73 4.61
CA ALA A 52 26.83 10.17 3.34
C ALA A 52 25.89 9.87 2.14
N ARG A 53 26.26 10.39 0.98
CA ARG A 53 25.60 10.09 -0.30
C ARG A 53 26.63 9.51 -1.28
N ILE A 54 26.41 8.29 -1.73
CA ILE A 54 27.24 7.62 -2.72
C ILE A 54 26.53 7.56 -4.09
N ALA A 55 27.28 7.34 -5.13
CA ALA A 55 26.71 7.13 -6.47
C ALA A 55 25.83 5.87 -6.50
N SER A 56 24.57 6.01 -6.86
CA SER A 56 23.62 4.90 -7.00
C SER A 56 23.63 4.28 -8.41
N ASN A 57 24.23 4.95 -9.40
CA ASN A 57 24.11 4.65 -10.83
C ASN A 57 22.65 4.63 -11.35
N ALA A 58 21.72 5.25 -10.61
CA ALA A 58 20.37 5.51 -11.09
C ALA A 58 20.38 6.61 -12.15
N GLN A 59 19.38 6.60 -13.02
CA GLN A 59 19.22 7.62 -14.04
C GLN A 59 18.98 8.98 -13.37
N LYS A 60 19.67 10.03 -13.88
CA LYS A 60 19.47 11.40 -13.42
C LYS A 60 18.06 11.88 -13.79
N LEU A 61 17.40 12.53 -12.84
CA LEU A 61 16.12 13.20 -13.10
C LEU A 61 16.36 14.39 -14.04
N ASP A 62 15.60 14.46 -15.12
CA ASP A 62 15.53 15.61 -15.99
C ASP A 62 14.54 16.62 -15.41
N PHE A 63 15.03 17.81 -15.08
CA PHE A 63 14.19 18.87 -14.51
C PHE A 63 13.15 19.42 -15.49
N GLU A 64 13.29 19.25 -16.78
CA GLU A 64 12.25 19.61 -17.76
C GLU A 64 10.99 18.76 -17.58
N GLN A 65 11.15 17.52 -17.13
CA GLN A 65 10.02 16.62 -16.83
C GLN A 65 9.15 17.14 -15.67
N LEU A 66 9.66 17.99 -14.80
CA LEU A 66 8.88 18.56 -13.68
C LEU A 66 7.73 19.45 -14.17
N ALA A 67 7.84 20.04 -15.36
CA ALA A 67 6.78 20.84 -15.95
C ALA A 67 5.53 20.02 -16.35
N ALA A 68 5.67 18.71 -16.47
CA ALA A 68 4.60 17.80 -16.88
C ALA A 68 3.99 17.00 -15.69
N LEU A 69 4.35 17.35 -14.44
CA LEU A 69 3.84 16.65 -13.28
C LEU A 69 2.33 16.88 -13.11
N THR A 70 1.62 15.80 -12.86
CA THR A 70 0.18 15.81 -12.62
C THR A 70 -0.16 15.10 -11.32
N PHE A 71 -1.23 15.54 -10.68
CA PHE A 71 -1.77 14.94 -9.47
C PHE A 71 -3.25 14.68 -9.65
N GLU A 72 -3.69 13.52 -9.15
CA GLU A 72 -5.10 13.15 -9.11
C GLU A 72 -5.52 12.91 -7.65
N SER A 73 -6.74 13.31 -7.32
CA SER A 73 -7.30 13.05 -6.01
C SER A 73 -7.79 11.60 -5.94
N PHE A 74 -7.32 10.84 -4.95
CA PHE A 74 -7.88 9.52 -4.67
C PHE A 74 -9.35 9.59 -4.22
N ARG A 75 -9.82 10.76 -3.77
CA ARG A 75 -11.23 10.99 -3.34
C ARG A 75 -12.16 11.19 -4.52
N ALA A 76 -11.65 11.35 -5.74
CA ALA A 76 -12.49 11.46 -6.92
C ALA A 76 -13.35 10.18 -7.09
N PRO A 77 -14.69 10.30 -7.28
CA PRO A 77 -15.58 9.13 -7.34
C PRO A 77 -15.16 8.11 -8.40
N ALA A 78 -14.72 8.57 -9.57
CA ALA A 78 -14.24 7.70 -10.64
C ALA A 78 -12.98 6.91 -10.21
N HIS A 79 -12.09 7.52 -9.42
CA HIS A 79 -10.89 6.86 -8.91
C HIS A 79 -11.25 5.82 -7.84
N GLN A 80 -12.13 6.16 -6.90
CA GLN A 80 -12.57 5.25 -5.85
C GLN A 80 -13.30 4.02 -6.40
N ALA A 81 -14.13 4.21 -7.43
CA ALA A 81 -14.80 3.10 -8.10
C ALA A 81 -13.81 2.15 -8.80
N ARG A 82 -12.74 2.72 -9.37
CA ARG A 82 -11.73 1.96 -10.11
C ARG A 82 -10.68 1.31 -9.21
N PHE A 83 -10.32 1.96 -8.11
CA PHE A 83 -9.25 1.53 -7.18
C PHE A 83 -9.73 1.59 -5.71
N PRO A 84 -10.62 0.70 -5.28
CA PRO A 84 -11.24 0.74 -3.95
C PRO A 84 -10.29 0.34 -2.81
N GLY A 85 -9.10 -0.17 -3.11
CA GLY A 85 -8.16 -0.69 -2.11
C GLY A 85 -7.67 0.34 -1.10
N LEU A 86 -7.53 1.63 -1.51
CA LEU A 86 -7.16 2.69 -0.56
C LEU A 86 -8.24 2.90 0.51
N ARG A 87 -9.52 2.89 0.12
CA ARG A 87 -10.62 3.01 1.10
C ARG A 87 -10.59 1.86 2.09
N LEU A 88 -10.40 0.63 1.61
CA LEU A 88 -10.28 -0.55 2.46
C LEU A 88 -9.12 -0.41 3.46
N SER A 89 -7.99 0.16 3.04
CA SER A 89 -6.84 0.41 3.92
C SER A 89 -7.17 1.41 5.04
N TRP A 90 -7.95 2.46 4.75
CA TRP A 90 -8.41 3.40 5.77
C TRP A 90 -9.40 2.76 6.77
N GLU A 91 -10.31 1.92 6.29
CA GLU A 91 -11.25 1.16 7.13
C GLU A 91 -10.49 0.24 8.08
N VAL A 92 -9.49 -0.49 7.58
CA VAL A 92 -8.62 -1.38 8.37
C VAL A 92 -7.78 -0.62 9.38
N LEU A 93 -7.33 0.60 9.07
CA LEU A 93 -6.55 1.42 9.99
C LEU A 93 -7.36 1.86 11.22
N ALA A 94 -8.69 1.97 11.09
CA ALA A 94 -9.62 2.31 12.16
C ALA A 94 -10.19 1.09 12.90
N ALA A 95 -9.90 -0.12 12.42
CA ALA A 95 -10.42 -1.39 12.92
C ALA A 95 -9.55 -1.96 14.08
N PRO A 96 -9.95 -3.06 14.74
CA PRO A 96 -9.16 -3.72 15.79
C PRO A 96 -7.73 -4.07 15.36
N ALA A 97 -6.81 -4.15 16.31
CA ALA A 97 -5.35 -4.21 16.07
C ALA A 97 -4.88 -5.37 15.17
N GLY A 98 -5.58 -6.50 15.14
CA GLY A 98 -5.24 -7.64 14.29
C GLY A 98 -5.69 -7.49 12.82
N THR A 99 -6.58 -6.54 12.51
CA THR A 99 -7.16 -6.39 11.17
C THR A 99 -6.14 -6.13 10.06
N PRO A 100 -5.06 -5.33 10.28
CA PRO A 100 -3.99 -5.20 9.29
C PRO A 100 -3.30 -6.50 8.91
N ALA A 101 -3.16 -7.45 9.85
CA ALA A 101 -2.57 -8.76 9.58
C ALA A 101 -3.48 -9.60 8.66
N ILE A 102 -4.80 -9.55 8.86
CA ILE A 102 -5.78 -10.20 7.97
C ILE A 102 -5.67 -9.64 6.56
N LEU A 103 -5.69 -8.30 6.43
CA LEU A 103 -5.60 -7.65 5.12
C LEU A 103 -4.29 -8.01 4.42
N ASN A 104 -3.17 -7.98 5.13
CA ASN A 104 -1.86 -8.31 4.55
C ASN A 104 -1.83 -9.75 4.03
N ALA A 105 -2.24 -10.72 4.86
CA ALA A 105 -2.27 -12.13 4.49
C ALA A 105 -3.18 -12.40 3.29
N ALA A 106 -4.38 -11.80 3.28
CA ALA A 106 -5.32 -11.92 2.17
C ALA A 106 -4.75 -11.34 0.88
N ASN A 107 -4.12 -10.16 0.97
CA ASN A 107 -3.52 -9.48 -0.17
C ASN A 107 -2.35 -10.27 -0.76
N GLU A 108 -1.49 -10.86 0.05
CA GLU A 108 -0.38 -11.71 -0.43
C GLU A 108 -0.91 -12.90 -1.22
N VAL A 109 -1.92 -13.62 -0.70
CA VAL A 109 -2.56 -14.75 -1.39
C VAL A 109 -3.22 -14.31 -2.70
N ALA A 110 -3.91 -13.17 -2.68
CA ALA A 110 -4.59 -12.63 -3.87
C ALA A 110 -3.59 -12.18 -4.95
N VAL A 111 -2.51 -11.49 -4.55
CA VAL A 111 -1.45 -11.05 -5.48
C VAL A 111 -0.72 -12.24 -6.08
N GLU A 112 -0.37 -13.26 -5.29
CA GLU A 112 0.22 -14.50 -5.80
C GLU A 112 -0.69 -15.18 -6.83
N ALA A 113 -2.00 -15.28 -6.54
CA ALA A 113 -2.97 -15.85 -7.45
C ALA A 113 -3.10 -15.03 -8.74
N PHE A 114 -3.06 -13.70 -8.67
CA PHE A 114 -3.06 -12.82 -9.83
C PHE A 114 -1.79 -13.00 -10.68
N LEU A 115 -0.61 -13.01 -10.07
CA LEU A 115 0.65 -13.21 -10.79
C LEU A 115 0.72 -14.59 -11.46
N ALA A 116 0.11 -15.60 -10.83
CA ALA A 116 -0.08 -16.93 -11.40
C ALA A 116 -1.23 -17.01 -12.43
N ARG A 117 -1.89 -15.89 -12.76
CA ARG A 117 -3.01 -15.77 -13.71
C ARG A 117 -4.24 -16.60 -13.33
N ARG A 118 -4.45 -16.89 -12.06
CA ARG A 118 -5.60 -17.63 -11.54
C ARG A 118 -6.81 -16.73 -11.26
N ILE A 119 -6.56 -15.44 -11.02
CA ILE A 119 -7.59 -14.41 -10.84
C ILE A 119 -7.24 -13.15 -11.63
N ARG A 120 -8.22 -12.25 -11.83
CA ARG A 120 -8.04 -10.94 -12.47
C ARG A 120 -7.58 -9.90 -11.44
N PHE A 121 -7.06 -8.78 -11.92
CA PHE A 121 -6.58 -7.69 -11.07
C PHE A 121 -7.68 -7.12 -10.14
N ASP A 122 -8.89 -6.92 -10.66
CA ASP A 122 -10.03 -6.42 -9.89
C ASP A 122 -10.48 -7.39 -8.78
N GLN A 123 -10.20 -8.68 -8.94
CA GLN A 123 -10.54 -9.71 -7.97
C GLN A 123 -9.62 -9.71 -6.74
N ILE A 124 -8.43 -9.09 -6.81
CA ILE A 124 -7.56 -8.89 -5.63
C ILE A 124 -8.34 -8.17 -4.53
N HIS A 125 -8.99 -7.05 -4.88
CA HIS A 125 -9.79 -6.30 -3.90
C HIS A 125 -10.93 -7.14 -3.31
N ALA A 126 -11.61 -7.91 -4.12
CA ALA A 126 -12.74 -8.71 -3.68
C ALA A 126 -12.30 -9.88 -2.76
N VAL A 127 -11.12 -10.50 -3.00
CA VAL A 127 -10.53 -11.46 -2.04
C VAL A 127 -10.24 -10.78 -0.71
N ASN A 128 -9.62 -9.60 -0.74
CA ASN A 128 -9.27 -8.85 0.47
C ASN A 128 -10.52 -8.47 1.27
N ALA A 129 -11.52 -7.86 0.64
CA ALA A 129 -12.77 -7.46 1.29
C ALA A 129 -13.53 -8.67 1.85
N GLY A 130 -13.71 -9.72 1.05
CA GLY A 130 -14.41 -10.92 1.50
C GLY A 130 -13.69 -11.65 2.65
N THR A 131 -12.35 -11.59 2.71
CA THR A 131 -11.60 -12.17 3.82
C THR A 131 -11.82 -11.37 5.11
N LEU A 132 -11.80 -10.03 5.02
CA LEU A 132 -12.08 -9.14 6.15
C LEU A 132 -13.52 -9.27 6.65
N GLU A 133 -14.49 -9.50 5.79
CA GLU A 133 -15.88 -9.74 6.17
C GLU A 133 -16.10 -11.08 6.92
N ARG A 134 -15.24 -12.06 6.65
CA ARG A 134 -15.35 -13.40 7.25
C ARG A 134 -14.57 -13.60 8.53
N LEU A 135 -13.56 -12.78 8.79
CA LEU A 135 -12.69 -12.92 9.94
C LEU A 135 -12.75 -11.68 10.81
N GLU A 136 -13.08 -11.89 12.06
CA GLU A 136 -12.93 -10.87 13.09
C GLU A 136 -11.53 -10.93 13.69
N ALA A 137 -10.85 -9.79 13.71
CA ALA A 137 -9.47 -9.70 14.20
C ALA A 137 -9.34 -9.91 15.72
N GLY A 138 -10.43 -9.71 16.45
CA GLY A 138 -10.41 -9.76 17.92
C GLY A 138 -9.36 -8.82 18.52
N ASP A 139 -8.92 -9.14 19.73
CA ASP A 139 -7.89 -8.41 20.50
C ASP A 139 -6.51 -9.06 20.32
N ALA A 140 -6.09 -9.34 19.07
CA ALA A 140 -4.77 -9.91 18.79
C ALA A 140 -3.65 -8.96 19.26
N ARG A 141 -3.02 -9.29 20.40
CA ARG A 141 -2.02 -8.44 21.07
C ARG A 141 -0.63 -9.05 21.08
N THR A 142 -0.53 -10.35 20.91
CA THR A 142 0.76 -11.06 20.90
C THR A 142 1.17 -11.43 19.48
N LEU A 143 2.45 -11.71 19.30
CA LEU A 143 2.96 -12.19 18.01
C LEU A 143 2.30 -13.53 17.61
N ASP A 144 2.08 -14.41 18.58
CA ASP A 144 1.45 -15.71 18.33
C ASP A 144 -0.01 -15.55 17.87
N ASP A 145 -0.76 -14.61 18.46
CA ASP A 145 -2.12 -14.28 18.01
C ASP A 145 -2.12 -13.78 16.55
N LEU A 146 -1.17 -12.90 16.19
CA LEU A 146 -1.04 -12.36 14.83
C LEU A 146 -0.65 -13.44 13.84
N ILE A 147 0.25 -14.36 14.18
CA ILE A 147 0.65 -15.50 13.34
C ILE A 147 -0.53 -16.44 13.11
N ALA A 148 -1.30 -16.74 14.16
CA ALA A 148 -2.49 -17.59 14.05
C ALA A 148 -3.55 -16.94 13.16
N LEU A 149 -3.75 -15.62 13.30
CA LEU A 149 -4.69 -14.84 12.51
C LEU A 149 -4.27 -14.77 11.03
N ASP A 150 -2.99 -14.55 10.76
CA ASP A 150 -2.41 -14.59 9.39
C ASP A 150 -2.69 -15.95 8.74
N ALA A 151 -2.42 -17.05 9.45
CA ALA A 151 -2.65 -18.39 8.92
C ALA A 151 -4.14 -18.64 8.58
N GLN A 152 -5.07 -18.19 9.44
CA GLN A 152 -6.50 -18.28 9.18
C GLN A 152 -6.91 -17.42 7.97
N ALA A 153 -6.41 -16.19 7.89
CA ALA A 153 -6.70 -15.29 6.78
C ALA A 153 -6.25 -15.86 5.43
N ARG A 154 -5.07 -16.50 5.37
CA ARG A 154 -4.58 -17.20 4.17
C ARG A 154 -5.50 -18.32 3.75
N LEU A 155 -6.02 -19.13 4.68
CA LEU A 155 -6.95 -20.20 4.36
C LEU A 155 -8.27 -19.67 3.78
N VAL A 156 -8.81 -18.61 4.37
CA VAL A 156 -10.05 -17.97 3.89
C VAL A 156 -9.84 -17.34 2.52
N ALA A 157 -8.76 -16.57 2.33
CA ALA A 157 -8.42 -15.93 1.06
C ALA A 157 -8.22 -16.98 -0.06
N ALA A 158 -7.51 -18.08 0.23
CA ALA A 158 -7.36 -19.19 -0.72
C ALA A 158 -8.70 -19.84 -1.07
N GLY A 159 -9.65 -19.84 -0.15
CA GLY A 159 -11.04 -20.25 -0.41
C GLY A 159 -11.71 -19.39 -1.48
N PHE A 160 -11.61 -18.06 -1.35
CA PHE A 160 -12.13 -17.11 -2.35
C PHE A 160 -11.46 -17.28 -3.71
N VAL A 161 -10.13 -17.39 -3.74
CA VAL A 161 -9.40 -17.62 -5.00
C VAL A 161 -9.95 -18.85 -5.73
N ARG A 162 -10.13 -19.98 -5.04
CA ARG A 162 -10.67 -21.21 -5.65
C ARG A 162 -12.09 -21.07 -6.21
N THR A 163 -12.92 -20.17 -5.68
CA THR A 163 -14.27 -19.96 -6.24
C THR A 163 -14.21 -19.30 -7.60
N TRP A 164 -13.18 -18.53 -7.89
CA TRP A 164 -13.05 -17.79 -9.14
C TRP A 164 -12.20 -18.50 -10.20
N GLU A 165 -11.38 -19.47 -9.80
CA GLU A 165 -10.69 -20.36 -10.73
C GLU A 165 -11.65 -21.29 -11.51
N ARG A 166 -12.86 -21.49 -10.97
CA ARG A 166 -13.85 -22.42 -11.54
C ARG A 166 -14.91 -21.74 -12.43
N GLY A 167 -14.85 -20.44 -12.57
CA GLY A 167 -15.75 -19.63 -13.40
C GLY A 167 -14.98 -18.97 -14.53
#